data_5a7c35650b445edb139777fab878c1a5
#
_entry.id   5a7c35650b445edb139777fab878c1a5
#
_cell.length_a   1.000
_cell.length_b   1.000
_cell.length_c   1.000
_cell.angle_alpha   90.00
_cell.angle_beta   90.00
_cell.angle_gamma   90.00
#
_symmetry.space_group_name_H-M   'P 1'
#
loop_
_entity.id
_entity.type
_entity.pdbx_description
1 polymer ?
#
loop_
_entity_poly.entity_id
_entity_poly.type
_entity_poly.pdbx_seq_one_letter_code
_entity_poly.pdbx_strand_id
1 'polypeptide(L)'
;GDVYKRQHYTTARDMSKITLAALKNANFVKYSTTTEYEYKGYTLPHTNLMLHPGYVTYYYEYAQGIKTGSTEQAEYNVIVKASKDGYNYLAIVMKSPQQKIKNQSYLTKCSFVDAKSLFEWAFDSLKYTTIVAKDEVIGEVSVENGKDADTVALVAANDTNVIVPVGLDKSAVIIEIQEKPSSLQAPVTKGQKVCSANIIYGDEVIASVP
;
A
#
# COMPACT_ATOMS: atom_id res chain seq x y z
N GLY A 1 1.00 17.34 19.51
CA GLY A 1 2.44 17.29 19.75
C GLY A 1 2.98 18.67 20.05
N ASP A 2 4.03 18.76 20.81
CA ASP A 2 4.66 20.00 21.27
C ASP A 2 5.18 20.82 20.08
N VAL A 3 4.48 21.87 19.72
CA VAL A 3 4.82 22.77 18.61
C VAL A 3 6.15 23.53 18.87
N TYR A 4 6.61 23.54 20.11
CA TYR A 4 7.78 24.32 20.57
C TYR A 4 9.13 23.63 20.42
N LYS A 5 9.15 22.34 20.09
CA LYS A 5 10.41 21.60 19.89
C LYS A 5 10.50 21.16 18.42
N ARG A 6 11.51 21.65 17.71
CA ARG A 6 11.85 21.27 16.32
C ARG A 6 12.19 19.77 16.16
N GLN A 7 11.55 18.88 16.96
CA GLN A 7 11.87 17.45 17.07
C GLN A 7 10.80 16.54 16.47
N HIS A 8 9.63 17.08 16.07
CA HIS A 8 8.53 16.27 15.54
C HIS A 8 8.38 16.47 14.05
N TYR A 9 9.21 15.81 13.28
CA TYR A 9 9.04 15.66 11.83
C TYR A 9 9.06 14.19 11.45
N THR A 10 8.40 13.87 10.37
CA THR A 10 8.24 12.52 9.84
C THR A 10 8.15 12.56 8.32
N THR A 11 8.14 11.40 7.71
CA THR A 11 7.93 11.24 6.26
C THR A 11 6.57 10.59 5.99
N ALA A 12 6.05 10.73 4.76
CA ALA A 12 4.84 10.03 4.35
C ALA A 12 5.02 8.50 4.44
N ARG A 13 6.22 7.99 4.14
CA ARG A 13 6.57 6.56 4.26
C ARG A 13 6.51 6.07 5.71
N ASP A 14 7.03 6.82 6.67
CA ASP A 14 6.96 6.41 8.08
C ASP A 14 5.53 6.50 8.61
N MET A 15 4.78 7.54 8.23
CA MET A 15 3.36 7.66 8.57
C MET A 15 2.53 6.52 7.96
N SER A 16 2.89 6.02 6.77
CA SER A 16 2.21 4.85 6.19
C SER A 16 2.42 3.60 7.04
N LYS A 17 3.64 3.32 7.48
CA LYS A 17 3.96 2.17 8.34
C LYS A 17 3.20 2.24 9.67
N ILE A 18 3.20 3.42 10.31
CA ILE A 18 2.47 3.65 11.57
C ILE A 18 0.97 3.45 11.36
N THR A 19 0.41 4.01 10.28
CA THR A 19 -1.03 3.90 9.98
C THR A 19 -1.43 2.46 9.67
N LEU A 20 -0.64 1.74 8.86
CA LEU A 20 -0.90 0.33 8.56
C LEU A 20 -0.85 -0.56 9.81
N ALA A 21 0.07 -0.26 10.74
CA ALA A 21 0.10 -0.94 12.05
C ALA A 21 -1.15 -0.61 12.89
N ALA A 22 -1.55 0.67 12.93
CA ALA A 22 -2.72 1.11 13.68
C ALA A 22 -4.04 0.54 13.12
N LEU A 23 -4.15 0.39 11.80
CA LEU A 23 -5.32 -0.21 11.13
C LEU A 23 -5.54 -1.70 11.48
N LYS A 24 -4.58 -2.38 12.09
CA LYS A 24 -4.77 -3.72 12.64
C LYS A 24 -5.55 -3.73 13.96
N ASN A 25 -5.73 -2.57 14.59
CA ASN A 25 -6.49 -2.42 15.83
C ASN A 25 -7.92 -2.01 15.52
N ALA A 26 -8.88 -2.87 15.87
CA ALA A 26 -10.31 -2.65 15.60
C ALA A 26 -10.86 -1.37 16.26
N ASN A 27 -10.41 -1.01 17.45
CA ASN A 27 -10.82 0.22 18.13
C ASN A 27 -10.29 1.46 17.39
N PHE A 28 -9.04 1.42 16.94
CA PHE A 28 -8.49 2.50 16.12
C PHE A 28 -9.32 2.69 14.84
N VAL A 29 -9.62 1.62 14.12
CA VAL A 29 -10.46 1.67 12.91
C VAL A 29 -11.82 2.27 13.25
N LYS A 30 -12.52 1.74 14.27
CA LYS A 30 -13.82 2.22 14.69
C LYS A 30 -13.84 3.74 14.91
N TYR A 31 -12.90 4.27 15.70
CA TYR A 31 -12.90 5.70 16.04
C TYR A 31 -12.37 6.58 14.91
N SER A 32 -11.40 6.12 14.14
CA SER A 32 -10.80 6.92 13.07
C SER A 32 -11.66 6.97 11.79
N THR A 33 -12.63 6.07 11.64
CA THR A 33 -13.55 6.04 10.49
C THR A 33 -14.97 6.50 10.82
N THR A 34 -15.26 6.81 12.08
CA THR A 34 -16.56 7.38 12.49
C THR A 34 -16.71 8.77 11.88
N THR A 35 -17.77 8.98 11.09
CA THR A 35 -18.01 10.23 10.36
C THR A 35 -18.57 11.32 11.25
N GLU A 36 -19.41 10.95 12.22
CA GLU A 36 -20.03 11.85 13.18
C GLU A 36 -20.16 11.17 14.53
N TYR A 37 -20.04 11.92 15.60
CA TYR A 37 -20.19 11.44 16.98
C TYR A 37 -21.09 12.37 17.78
N GLU A 38 -22.11 11.81 18.40
CA GLU A 38 -23.02 12.54 19.27
C GLU A 38 -22.49 12.59 20.71
N TYR A 39 -22.32 13.80 21.24
CA TYR A 39 -21.89 14.01 22.62
C TYR A 39 -22.67 15.15 23.28
N LYS A 40 -23.40 14.85 24.34
CA LYS A 40 -24.19 15.83 25.14
C LYS A 40 -25.06 16.75 24.27
N GLY A 41 -25.69 16.19 23.25
CA GLY A 41 -26.58 16.92 22.33
C GLY A 41 -25.87 17.72 21.24
N TYR A 42 -24.54 17.56 21.11
CA TYR A 42 -23.74 18.14 20.03
C TYR A 42 -23.31 17.07 19.05
N THR A 43 -23.50 17.30 17.77
CA THR A 43 -22.92 16.48 16.70
C THR A 43 -21.52 16.93 16.41
N LEU A 44 -20.54 16.06 16.60
CA LEU A 44 -19.13 16.29 16.34
C LEU A 44 -18.74 15.61 15.02
N PRO A 45 -18.62 16.36 13.91
CA PRO A 45 -18.24 15.77 12.63
C PRO A 45 -16.75 15.43 12.59
N HIS A 46 -16.41 14.42 11.80
CA HIS A 46 -15.02 14.10 11.52
C HIS A 46 -14.34 15.27 10.79
N THR A 47 -13.08 15.55 11.11
CA THR A 47 -12.34 16.68 10.52
C THR A 47 -11.90 16.48 9.07
N ASN A 48 -11.99 15.24 8.56
CA ASN A 48 -11.72 14.92 7.17
C ASN A 48 -12.93 15.28 6.29
N LEU A 49 -12.80 16.36 5.51
CA LEU A 49 -13.88 16.86 4.66
C LEU A 49 -14.24 15.91 3.50
N MET A 50 -13.39 14.93 3.19
CA MET A 50 -13.69 13.92 2.16
C MET A 50 -14.84 12.98 2.58
N LEU A 51 -15.20 12.93 3.86
CA LEU A 51 -16.27 12.08 4.38
C LEU A 51 -17.65 12.74 4.33
N HIS A 52 -17.74 14.04 4.06
CA HIS A 52 -18.97 14.81 4.19
C HIS A 52 -19.50 15.22 2.81
N PRO A 53 -20.66 14.71 2.37
CA PRO A 53 -21.24 15.02 1.05
C PRO A 53 -21.47 16.51 0.79
N GLY A 54 -21.70 17.31 1.85
CA GLY A 54 -21.88 18.76 1.74
C GLY A 54 -20.63 19.51 1.24
N TYR A 55 -19.45 18.94 1.33
CA TYR A 55 -18.21 19.51 0.81
C TYR A 55 -17.87 18.96 -0.57
N VAL A 56 -18.68 19.30 -1.57
CA VAL A 56 -18.63 18.75 -2.94
C VAL A 56 -17.21 18.73 -3.54
N THR A 57 -16.41 19.77 -3.28
CA THR A 57 -15.01 19.86 -3.77
C THR A 57 -14.13 18.75 -3.20
N TYR A 58 -14.39 18.31 -1.97
CA TYR A 58 -13.53 17.37 -1.24
C TYR A 58 -14.13 15.98 -1.13
N TYR A 59 -15.47 15.89 -1.13
CA TYR A 59 -16.17 14.63 -0.92
C TYR A 59 -15.70 13.54 -1.88
N TYR A 60 -15.47 12.36 -1.30
CA TYR A 60 -15.13 11.16 -2.06
C TYR A 60 -15.81 9.95 -1.43
N GLU A 61 -16.79 9.39 -2.14
CA GLU A 61 -17.69 8.35 -1.62
C GLU A 61 -16.97 7.09 -1.08
N TYR A 62 -15.78 6.80 -1.61
CA TYR A 62 -14.97 5.64 -1.19
C TYR A 62 -14.04 5.93 -0.02
N ALA A 63 -13.95 7.19 0.43
CA ALA A 63 -13.06 7.59 1.52
C ALA A 63 -13.52 7.08 2.88
N GLN A 64 -12.56 6.67 3.73
CA GLN A 64 -12.80 6.17 5.07
C GLN A 64 -11.75 6.74 6.04
N GLY A 65 -12.14 7.64 6.94
CA GLY A 65 -11.25 8.20 7.95
C GLY A 65 -10.06 8.94 7.32
N ILE A 66 -8.89 9.04 7.86
CA ILE A 66 -8.43 8.50 9.16
C ILE A 66 -8.08 9.67 10.09
N LYS A 67 -7.20 10.60 9.62
CA LYS A 67 -6.73 11.72 10.43
C LYS A 67 -6.33 12.91 9.59
N THR A 68 -6.68 14.11 10.08
CA THR A 68 -6.19 15.39 9.55
C THR A 68 -5.28 16.06 10.57
N GLY A 69 -4.45 16.96 10.11
CA GLY A 69 -3.63 17.80 10.98
C GLY A 69 -3.14 19.05 10.25
N SER A 70 -3.04 20.17 10.96
CA SER A 70 -2.47 21.39 10.41
C SER A 70 -1.79 22.20 11.50
N THR A 71 -0.69 22.82 11.14
CA THR A 71 -0.01 23.87 11.90
C THR A 71 0.55 24.88 10.89
N GLU A 72 0.93 26.06 11.33
CA GLU A 72 1.52 27.05 10.46
C GLU A 72 2.74 26.51 9.68
N GLN A 73 3.61 25.75 10.34
CA GLN A 73 4.82 25.19 9.73
C GLN A 73 4.58 23.91 8.91
N ALA A 74 3.64 23.07 9.34
CA ALA A 74 3.35 21.79 8.69
C ALA A 74 2.28 21.92 7.60
N GLU A 75 1.64 23.08 7.46
CA GLU A 75 0.53 23.29 6.54
C GLU A 75 -0.59 22.25 6.73
N TYR A 76 -1.22 21.76 5.68
CA TYR A 76 -2.33 20.81 5.77
C TYR A 76 -1.87 19.39 5.46
N ASN A 77 -2.22 18.48 6.36
CA ASN A 77 -1.87 17.08 6.27
C ASN A 77 -3.13 16.23 6.37
N VAL A 78 -3.20 15.15 5.59
CA VAL A 78 -4.29 14.20 5.66
C VAL A 78 -3.79 12.78 5.45
N ILE A 79 -4.33 11.86 6.23
CA ILE A 79 -4.22 10.42 6.03
C ILE A 79 -5.63 9.91 5.77
N VAL A 80 -5.84 9.29 4.62
CA VAL A 80 -7.15 8.77 4.19
C VAL A 80 -6.97 7.35 3.68
N LYS A 81 -7.89 6.48 4.03
CA LYS A 81 -8.08 5.17 3.39
C LYS A 81 -9.25 5.29 2.39
N ALA A 82 -9.16 4.62 1.27
CA ALA A 82 -10.29 4.45 0.36
C ALA A 82 -10.44 2.98 -0.04
N SER A 83 -11.69 2.54 -0.22
CA SER A 83 -12.03 1.17 -0.61
C SER A 83 -13.04 1.18 -1.74
N LYS A 84 -12.71 0.51 -2.85
CA LYS A 84 -13.58 0.38 -4.03
C LYS A 84 -13.31 -0.97 -4.70
N ASP A 85 -14.35 -1.71 -5.05
CA ASP A 85 -14.28 -2.96 -5.82
C ASP A 85 -13.27 -3.99 -5.27
N GLY A 86 -13.15 -4.08 -3.94
CA GLY A 86 -12.21 -4.97 -3.26
C GLY A 86 -10.79 -4.43 -3.10
N TYR A 87 -10.43 -3.35 -3.77
CA TYR A 87 -9.16 -2.67 -3.61
C TYR A 87 -9.18 -1.72 -2.42
N ASN A 88 -8.07 -1.66 -1.69
CA ASN A 88 -7.89 -0.78 -0.54
C ASN A 88 -6.60 0.00 -0.69
N TYR A 89 -6.69 1.32 -0.70
CA TYR A 89 -5.54 2.20 -0.79
C TYR A 89 -5.46 3.14 0.41
N LEU A 90 -4.26 3.54 0.76
CA LEU A 90 -3.96 4.52 1.79
C LEU A 90 -3.23 5.70 1.14
N ALA A 91 -3.80 6.89 1.20
CA ALA A 91 -3.16 8.12 0.77
C ALA A 91 -2.67 8.92 1.98
N ILE A 92 -1.44 9.40 1.89
CA ILE A 92 -0.82 10.28 2.89
C ILE A 92 -0.30 11.52 2.17
N VAL A 93 -0.96 12.63 2.41
CA VAL A 93 -0.56 13.93 1.85
C VAL A 93 -0.06 14.79 3.00
N MET A 94 1.15 15.30 2.86
CA MET A 94 1.82 16.09 3.89
C MET A 94 2.27 17.43 3.32
N LYS A 95 2.22 18.45 4.18
CA LYS A 95 2.66 19.80 3.88
C LYS A 95 2.04 20.37 2.59
N SER A 96 0.73 20.15 2.45
CA SER A 96 -0.03 20.64 1.30
C SER A 96 -0.60 22.02 1.59
N PRO A 97 -0.48 22.98 0.67
CA PRO A 97 -0.93 24.35 0.90
C PRO A 97 -2.45 24.51 0.83
N GLN A 98 -2.94 25.66 1.25
CA GLN A 98 -4.20 26.20 0.76
C GLN A 98 -3.93 27.11 -0.43
N GLN A 99 -4.69 26.95 -1.49
CA GLN A 99 -4.56 27.75 -2.70
C GLN A 99 -5.91 28.24 -3.20
N LYS A 100 -5.91 29.43 -3.80
CA LYS A 100 -7.07 29.91 -4.54
C LYS A 100 -7.09 29.24 -5.91
N ILE A 101 -8.04 28.35 -6.12
CA ILE A 101 -8.25 27.72 -7.42
C ILE A 101 -9.02 28.70 -8.32
N LYS A 102 -8.69 28.73 -9.61
CA LYS A 102 -9.33 29.60 -10.59
C LYS A 102 -10.86 29.45 -10.51
N ASN A 103 -11.55 30.58 -10.48
CA ASN A 103 -13.01 30.70 -10.36
C ASN A 103 -13.63 30.30 -9.00
N GLN A 104 -12.84 30.22 -7.93
CA GLN A 104 -13.35 30.03 -6.57
C GLN A 104 -13.13 31.29 -5.73
N SER A 105 -14.09 31.60 -4.85
CA SER A 105 -14.02 32.75 -3.92
C SER A 105 -13.30 32.41 -2.61
N TYR A 106 -13.03 31.11 -2.35
CA TYR A 106 -12.42 30.60 -1.12
C TYR A 106 -11.10 29.89 -1.38
N LEU A 107 -10.30 29.73 -0.32
CA LEU A 107 -9.07 28.96 -0.35
C LEU A 107 -9.37 27.47 -0.27
N THR A 108 -8.86 26.70 -1.21
CA THR A 108 -9.00 25.24 -1.26
C THR A 108 -7.88 24.58 -0.46
N LYS A 109 -8.24 23.63 0.39
CA LYS A 109 -7.29 22.73 1.08
C LYS A 109 -6.83 21.66 0.10
N CYS A 110 -5.67 21.90 -0.53
CA CYS A 110 -5.17 21.02 -1.60
C CYS A 110 -4.93 19.57 -1.14
N SER A 111 -4.64 19.35 0.15
CA SER A 111 -4.43 18.01 0.68
C SER A 111 -5.57 17.01 0.40
N PHE A 112 -6.83 17.48 0.43
CA PHE A 112 -7.98 16.63 0.12
C PHE A 112 -8.13 16.40 -1.38
N VAL A 113 -7.86 17.43 -2.20
CA VAL A 113 -7.90 17.33 -3.66
C VAL A 113 -6.82 16.38 -4.16
N ASP A 114 -5.61 16.52 -3.64
CA ASP A 114 -4.47 15.65 -3.97
C ASP A 114 -4.76 14.19 -3.59
N ALA A 115 -5.30 13.97 -2.37
CA ALA A 115 -5.67 12.62 -1.93
C ALA A 115 -6.75 12.00 -2.82
N LYS A 116 -7.77 12.76 -3.23
CA LYS A 116 -8.82 12.30 -4.16
C LYS A 116 -8.22 11.92 -5.51
N SER A 117 -7.39 12.78 -6.10
CA SER A 117 -6.74 12.52 -7.37
C SER A 117 -5.83 11.29 -7.34
N LEU A 118 -5.11 11.08 -6.22
CA LEU A 118 -4.29 9.87 -6.01
C LEU A 118 -5.16 8.61 -5.98
N PHE A 119 -6.32 8.64 -5.32
CA PHE A 119 -7.23 7.50 -5.30
C PHE A 119 -7.85 7.22 -6.66
N GLU A 120 -8.33 8.24 -7.36
CA GLU A 120 -8.86 8.10 -8.71
C GLU A 120 -7.83 7.46 -9.64
N TRP A 121 -6.59 7.99 -9.63
CA TRP A 121 -5.49 7.38 -10.37
C TRP A 121 -5.22 5.93 -9.96
N ALA A 122 -5.17 5.64 -8.66
CA ALA A 122 -4.84 4.29 -8.18
C ALA A 122 -5.91 3.26 -8.56
N PHE A 123 -7.20 3.61 -8.42
CA PHE A 123 -8.29 2.71 -8.79
C PHE A 123 -8.37 2.45 -10.30
N ASP A 124 -8.00 3.44 -11.11
CA ASP A 124 -8.02 3.30 -12.57
C ASP A 124 -6.76 2.62 -13.12
N SER A 125 -5.61 2.90 -12.52
CA SER A 125 -4.30 2.56 -13.10
C SER A 125 -3.62 1.35 -12.45
N LEU A 126 -4.07 0.89 -11.28
CA LEU A 126 -3.45 -0.23 -10.57
C LEU A 126 -4.38 -1.45 -10.54
N LYS A 127 -3.83 -2.63 -10.78
CA LYS A 127 -4.59 -3.89 -10.76
C LYS A 127 -3.81 -5.01 -10.05
N TYR A 128 -4.53 -5.91 -9.39
CA TYR A 128 -3.99 -7.19 -8.97
C TYR A 128 -3.62 -8.00 -10.19
N THR A 129 -2.37 -8.42 -10.26
CA THR A 129 -1.84 -9.20 -11.37
C THR A 129 -1.02 -10.36 -10.82
N THR A 130 -1.26 -11.57 -11.31
CA THR A 130 -0.40 -12.73 -11.03
C THR A 130 0.91 -12.55 -11.80
N ILE A 131 1.99 -12.31 -11.08
CA ILE A 131 3.33 -12.13 -11.66
C ILE A 131 4.01 -13.49 -11.81
N VAL A 132 3.92 -14.36 -10.80
CA VAL A 132 4.42 -15.73 -10.85
C VAL A 132 3.25 -16.64 -10.49
N ALA A 133 2.97 -17.62 -11.33
CA ALA A 133 1.94 -18.60 -11.08
C ALA A 133 2.49 -19.76 -10.23
N LYS A 134 1.60 -20.40 -9.48
CA LYS A 134 1.93 -21.65 -8.80
C LYS A 134 2.46 -22.68 -9.80
N ASP A 135 3.46 -23.45 -9.40
CA ASP A 135 4.15 -24.46 -10.21
C ASP A 135 4.94 -23.89 -11.41
N GLU A 136 5.00 -22.57 -11.59
CA GLU A 136 5.86 -21.93 -12.59
C GLU A 136 7.34 -22.17 -12.24
N VAL A 137 8.13 -22.60 -13.24
CA VAL A 137 9.58 -22.85 -13.07
C VAL A 137 10.30 -21.52 -13.00
N ILE A 138 10.97 -21.27 -11.88
CA ILE A 138 11.74 -20.05 -11.61
C ILE A 138 13.27 -20.30 -11.61
N GLY A 139 13.69 -21.56 -11.67
CA GLY A 139 15.11 -21.94 -11.72
C GLY A 139 15.29 -23.44 -11.59
N GLU A 140 16.54 -23.84 -11.40
CA GLU A 140 16.92 -25.25 -11.18
C GLU A 140 18.04 -25.33 -10.14
N VAL A 141 18.22 -26.49 -9.53
CA VAL A 141 19.32 -26.78 -8.60
C VAL A 141 19.83 -28.20 -8.84
N SER A 142 21.14 -28.38 -8.70
CA SER A 142 21.82 -29.66 -8.86
C SER A 142 21.46 -30.63 -7.72
N VAL A 143 21.47 -31.93 -8.02
CA VAL A 143 21.22 -33.00 -7.04
C VAL A 143 22.44 -33.92 -7.00
N GLU A 144 23.05 -34.03 -5.83
CA GLU A 144 24.15 -34.96 -5.60
C GLU A 144 23.62 -36.34 -5.24
N ASN A 145 24.24 -37.39 -5.78
CA ASN A 145 23.86 -38.79 -5.60
C ASN A 145 22.45 -39.12 -6.10
N GLY A 146 21.91 -38.33 -7.05
CA GLY A 146 20.66 -38.66 -7.72
C GLY A 146 20.80 -39.88 -8.62
N LYS A 147 19.79 -40.78 -8.65
CA LYS A 147 19.78 -41.95 -9.54
C LYS A 147 19.13 -41.63 -10.88
N ASP A 148 18.11 -40.78 -10.88
CA ASP A 148 17.22 -40.55 -12.02
C ASP A 148 17.41 -39.17 -12.66
N ALA A 149 18.01 -38.23 -11.93
CA ALA A 149 18.25 -36.88 -12.41
C ALA A 149 19.41 -36.18 -11.64
N ASP A 150 20.18 -35.36 -12.36
CA ASP A 150 21.27 -34.57 -11.81
C ASP A 150 20.82 -33.15 -11.41
N THR A 151 19.62 -32.76 -11.81
CA THR A 151 18.99 -31.47 -11.47
C THR A 151 17.52 -31.61 -11.20
N VAL A 152 16.96 -30.69 -10.41
CA VAL A 152 15.51 -30.54 -10.19
C VAL A 152 15.09 -29.10 -10.41
N ALA A 153 13.89 -28.92 -10.94
CA ALA A 153 13.30 -27.61 -11.13
C ALA A 153 12.88 -26.99 -9.79
N LEU A 154 13.18 -25.71 -9.61
CA LEU A 154 12.62 -24.87 -8.57
C LEU A 154 11.35 -24.24 -9.10
N VAL A 155 10.23 -24.49 -8.43
CA VAL A 155 8.92 -23.98 -8.84
C VAL A 155 8.32 -23.12 -7.74
N ALA A 156 7.50 -22.14 -8.11
CA ALA A 156 6.77 -21.31 -7.17
C ALA A 156 5.74 -22.17 -6.39
N ALA A 157 5.75 -22.07 -5.07
CA ALA A 157 4.84 -22.84 -4.22
C ALA A 157 3.39 -22.36 -4.32
N ASN A 158 3.17 -21.08 -4.63
CA ASN A 158 1.85 -20.45 -4.71
C ASN A 158 1.84 -19.36 -5.80
N ASP A 159 0.60 -18.99 -6.21
CA ASP A 159 0.43 -17.78 -7.02
C ASP A 159 0.91 -16.56 -6.23
N THR A 160 1.69 -15.70 -6.88
CA THR A 160 2.10 -14.42 -6.33
C THR A 160 1.40 -13.29 -7.06
N ASN A 161 0.42 -12.72 -6.37
CA ASN A 161 -0.39 -11.61 -6.85
C ASN A 161 0.12 -10.32 -6.23
N VAL A 162 0.38 -9.33 -7.06
CA VAL A 162 0.82 -7.98 -6.66
C VAL A 162 -0.04 -6.91 -7.32
N ILE A 163 -0.12 -5.75 -6.67
CA ILE A 163 -0.76 -4.57 -7.26
C ILE A 163 0.30 -3.85 -8.09
N VAL A 164 0.07 -3.79 -9.40
CA VAL A 164 0.98 -3.19 -10.37
C VAL A 164 0.20 -2.33 -11.38
N PRO A 165 0.87 -1.44 -12.10
CA PRO A 165 0.25 -0.67 -13.18
C PRO A 165 -0.44 -1.56 -14.22
N VAL A 166 -1.60 -1.11 -14.70
CA VAL A 166 -2.28 -1.74 -15.83
C VAL A 166 -1.35 -1.74 -17.06
N GLY A 167 -1.22 -2.89 -17.71
CA GLY A 167 -0.33 -3.04 -18.87
C GLY A 167 1.15 -3.18 -18.50
N LEU A 168 1.47 -3.52 -17.25
CA LEU A 168 2.84 -3.85 -16.86
C LEU A 168 3.42 -4.89 -17.83
N ASP A 169 4.57 -4.57 -18.41
CA ASP A 169 5.36 -5.54 -19.12
C ASP A 169 6.03 -6.49 -18.12
N LYS A 170 5.60 -7.75 -18.13
CA LYS A 170 6.18 -8.77 -17.24
C LYS A 170 7.67 -9.00 -17.46
N SER A 171 8.21 -8.67 -18.63
CA SER A 171 9.66 -8.76 -18.90
C SER A 171 10.49 -7.76 -18.09
N ALA A 172 9.86 -6.70 -17.57
CA ALA A 172 10.49 -5.74 -16.68
C ALA A 172 10.56 -6.21 -15.20
N VAL A 173 9.96 -7.38 -14.91
CA VAL A 173 9.98 -7.97 -13.57
C VAL A 173 11.15 -8.93 -13.47
N ILE A 174 11.98 -8.75 -12.46
CA ILE A 174 13.12 -9.62 -12.17
C ILE A 174 12.75 -10.57 -11.03
N ILE A 175 13.00 -11.86 -11.23
CA ILE A 175 12.86 -12.90 -10.18
C ILE A 175 14.28 -13.23 -9.70
N GLU A 176 14.57 -12.84 -8.46
CA GLU A 176 15.87 -13.06 -7.83
C GLU A 176 15.77 -14.15 -6.76
N ILE A 177 16.34 -15.32 -7.03
CA ILE A 177 16.32 -16.45 -6.09
C ILE A 177 17.26 -16.12 -4.91
N GLN A 178 16.74 -16.23 -3.70
CA GLN A 178 17.46 -15.94 -2.45
C GLN A 178 17.92 -17.25 -1.80
N GLU A 179 19.16 -17.24 -1.28
CA GLU A 179 19.72 -18.36 -0.51
C GLU A 179 19.66 -19.72 -1.24
N LYS A 180 19.79 -19.68 -2.59
CA LYS A 180 19.81 -20.90 -3.40
C LYS A 180 21.02 -21.76 -3.02
N PRO A 181 20.82 -23.04 -2.57
CA PRO A 181 21.92 -23.95 -2.33
C PRO A 181 22.66 -24.29 -3.65
N SER A 182 23.94 -24.59 -3.56
CA SER A 182 24.73 -25.05 -4.71
C SER A 182 24.28 -26.41 -5.22
N SER A 183 23.85 -27.29 -4.31
CA SER A 183 23.32 -28.61 -4.60
C SER A 183 22.38 -29.08 -3.49
N LEU A 184 21.53 -30.07 -3.81
CA LEU A 184 20.72 -30.82 -2.86
C LEU A 184 21.24 -32.26 -2.76
N GLN A 185 21.12 -32.87 -1.59
CA GLN A 185 21.44 -34.29 -1.42
C GLN A 185 20.19 -35.14 -1.72
N ALA A 186 20.36 -36.19 -2.52
CA ALA A 186 19.30 -37.18 -2.75
C ALA A 186 19.00 -37.95 -1.44
N PRO A 187 17.73 -38.39 -1.19
CA PRO A 187 16.57 -38.22 -2.05
C PRO A 187 15.92 -36.82 -1.89
N VAL A 188 15.50 -36.26 -3.01
CA VAL A 188 14.73 -34.98 -3.05
C VAL A 188 13.26 -35.32 -3.24
N THR A 189 12.39 -34.70 -2.44
CA THR A 189 10.94 -34.95 -2.45
C THR A 189 10.19 -33.80 -3.15
N LYS A 190 9.19 -34.17 -3.98
CA LYS A 190 8.32 -33.14 -4.58
C LYS A 190 7.63 -32.29 -3.51
N GLY A 191 7.72 -30.98 -3.65
CA GLY A 191 7.17 -30.01 -2.69
C GLY A 191 8.09 -29.68 -1.51
N GLN A 192 9.31 -30.20 -1.50
CA GLN A 192 10.32 -29.82 -0.52
C GLN A 192 10.65 -28.32 -0.69
N LYS A 193 10.56 -27.56 0.40
CA LYS A 193 10.99 -26.15 0.39
C LYS A 193 12.51 -26.09 0.32
N VAL A 194 13.05 -25.36 -0.67
CA VAL A 194 14.48 -25.23 -0.93
C VAL A 194 15.00 -23.84 -0.62
N CYS A 195 14.33 -22.81 -1.14
CA CYS A 195 14.74 -21.43 -1.04
C CYS A 195 13.51 -20.51 -1.17
N SER A 196 13.75 -19.22 -1.31
CA SER A 196 12.73 -18.23 -1.67
C SER A 196 13.21 -17.40 -2.85
N ALA A 197 12.33 -16.64 -3.46
CA ALA A 197 12.71 -15.67 -4.49
C ALA A 197 12.05 -14.31 -4.22
N ASN A 198 12.75 -13.24 -4.51
CA ASN A 198 12.23 -11.89 -4.52
C ASN A 198 11.74 -11.54 -5.93
N ILE A 199 10.58 -10.92 -5.99
CA ILE A 199 10.04 -10.31 -7.22
C ILE A 199 10.36 -8.83 -7.15
N ILE A 200 11.15 -8.35 -8.10
CA ILE A 200 11.67 -6.99 -8.17
C ILE A 200 11.07 -6.30 -9.39
N TYR A 201 10.54 -5.09 -9.18
CA TYR A 201 10.11 -4.21 -10.27
C TYR A 201 10.73 -2.83 -10.08
N GLY A 202 11.47 -2.36 -11.07
CA GLY A 202 12.37 -1.23 -10.89
C GLY A 202 13.45 -1.56 -9.86
N ASP A 203 13.56 -0.72 -8.83
CA ASP A 203 14.53 -0.90 -7.74
C ASP A 203 13.88 -1.42 -6.43
N GLU A 204 12.60 -1.84 -6.47
CA GLU A 204 11.88 -2.25 -5.28
C GLU A 204 11.47 -3.73 -5.32
N VAL A 205 11.64 -4.42 -4.17
CA VAL A 205 11.06 -5.75 -3.95
C VAL A 205 9.57 -5.59 -3.72
N ILE A 206 8.76 -6.04 -4.68
CA ILE A 206 7.30 -5.91 -4.66
C ILE A 206 6.60 -7.14 -4.05
N ALA A 207 7.27 -8.29 -4.03
CA ALA A 207 6.79 -9.50 -3.37
C ALA A 207 7.93 -10.49 -3.11
N SER A 208 7.64 -11.53 -2.32
CA SER A 208 8.52 -12.70 -2.14
C SER A 208 7.73 -13.98 -2.29
N VAL A 209 8.33 -14.98 -2.94
CA VAL A 209 7.79 -16.31 -3.24
C VAL A 209 8.56 -17.34 -2.44
N PRO A 210 7.91 -18.23 -1.67
CA PRO A 210 8.56 -19.36 -1.02
C PRO A 210 8.86 -20.50 -2.01
#